data_214ca43724c3aa963d75577214f6b1b5
#
_entry.id   214ca43724c3aa963d75577214f6b1b5
#
_cell.length_a   1.000
_cell.length_b   1.000
_cell.length_c   1.000
_cell.angle_alpha   90.00
_cell.angle_beta   90.00
_cell.angle_gamma   90.00
#
_symmetry.space_group_name_H-M   'P 1'
#
loop_
_entity.id
_entity.type
_entity.pdbx_description
1 polymer ?
#
loop_
_entity_poly.entity_id
_entity_poly.type
_entity_poly.pdbx_seq_one_letter_code
_entity_poly.pdbx_strand_id
1 'polypeptide(L)'
;MNQSVPLRLSGVDHTARPTWKLRETIEFYRDTLGLPLVHTISARGWGPESHPDFLHFFFDSGNGSTIAFFYYLGEPRPQERPLMPPTPDDHVFDATHTAWLTDSAEQLLAWKDMLEAKGVEVSSTTQHEVIESIYFRDPNGYFIEITVKLRELQPLDARDAALTLEAAIMAEQIANDHAGQVREIDTVWQEKGRLLSGQCGIKCEGPGIFVPALVEFASVVDAARHNSEYRVSQPSPGYFLIESNEALEFNRRELGLKPAVWYGLFTGGLCGRIDTFDKDRVRIVEQ
;
A
#
# COMPACT_ATOMS: atom_id res chain seq x y z
N MET A 1 -39.32 5.29 9.73
CA MET A 1 -38.87 4.16 10.52
C MET A 1 -37.57 3.71 9.90
N ASN A 2 -36.43 4.04 10.51
CA ASN A 2 -35.14 3.52 10.04
C ASN A 2 -35.14 2.01 10.29
N GLN A 3 -35.22 1.21 9.22
CA GLN A 3 -34.96 -0.21 9.35
C GLN A 3 -33.47 -0.36 9.69
N SER A 4 -33.16 -0.87 10.88
CA SER A 4 -31.79 -1.18 11.26
C SER A 4 -31.22 -2.22 10.30
N VAL A 5 -30.10 -1.90 9.67
CA VAL A 5 -29.37 -2.87 8.83
C VAL A 5 -28.88 -4.01 9.73
N PRO A 6 -29.22 -5.29 9.45
CA PRO A 6 -28.72 -6.39 10.29
C PRO A 6 -27.19 -6.53 10.14
N LEU A 7 -26.48 -6.50 11.28
CA LEU A 7 -25.04 -6.65 11.32
C LEU A 7 -24.63 -8.10 10.99
N ARG A 8 -23.72 -8.26 10.02
CA ARG A 8 -23.19 -9.57 9.61
C ARG A 8 -21.69 -9.45 9.33
N LEU A 9 -20.95 -10.51 9.63
CA LEU A 9 -19.57 -10.72 9.20
C LEU A 9 -19.56 -11.83 8.14
N SER A 10 -18.78 -11.63 7.08
CA SER A 10 -18.70 -12.56 5.93
C SER A 10 -17.42 -13.41 5.94
N GLY A 11 -16.71 -13.42 7.07
CA GLY A 11 -15.48 -14.18 7.26
C GLY A 11 -14.29 -13.28 7.60
N VAL A 12 -13.11 -13.90 7.64
CA VAL A 12 -11.83 -13.19 7.78
C VAL A 12 -11.36 -12.81 6.39
N ASP A 13 -11.13 -11.52 6.14
CA ASP A 13 -10.58 -11.04 4.88
C ASP A 13 -9.10 -11.40 4.78
N HIS A 14 -8.31 -10.95 5.74
CA HIS A 14 -6.89 -11.31 5.78
C HIS A 14 -6.36 -11.41 7.22
N THR A 15 -5.22 -12.10 7.35
CA THR A 15 -4.37 -12.06 8.54
C THR A 15 -3.06 -11.41 8.17
N ALA A 16 -2.56 -10.48 8.99
CA ALA A 16 -1.30 -9.80 8.72
C ALA A 16 -0.27 -10.07 9.82
N ARG A 17 1.01 -10.13 9.42
CA ARG A 17 2.15 -10.36 10.31
C ARG A 17 3.37 -9.60 9.80
N PRO A 18 4.25 -9.10 10.65
CA PRO A 18 5.51 -8.53 10.20
C PRO A 18 6.49 -9.61 9.72
N THR A 19 7.34 -9.26 8.76
CA THR A 19 8.49 -10.08 8.36
C THR A 19 9.77 -9.22 8.30
N TRP A 20 10.91 -9.83 8.59
CA TRP A 20 12.26 -9.25 8.43
C TRP A 20 13.09 -10.02 7.41
N LYS A 21 12.44 -10.98 6.69
CA LYS A 21 13.05 -11.88 5.69
C LYS A 21 12.22 -11.81 4.41
N LEU A 22 12.36 -10.71 3.67
CA LEU A 22 11.51 -10.43 2.51
C LEU A 22 11.58 -11.55 1.48
N ARG A 23 12.77 -11.87 0.99
CA ARG A 23 12.99 -12.90 -0.04
C ARG A 23 12.48 -14.27 0.40
N GLU A 24 12.89 -14.72 1.58
CA GLU A 24 12.53 -16.04 2.10
C GLU A 24 11.02 -16.19 2.32
N THR A 25 10.36 -15.10 2.76
CA THR A 25 8.91 -15.09 2.93
C THR A 25 8.22 -15.23 1.57
N ILE A 26 8.67 -14.48 0.56
CA ILE A 26 8.09 -14.58 -0.79
C ILE A 26 8.31 -15.97 -1.38
N GLU A 27 9.53 -16.49 -1.37
CA GLU A 27 9.87 -17.82 -1.89
C GLU A 27 9.08 -18.91 -1.18
N PHE A 28 8.90 -18.80 0.15
CA PHE A 28 8.13 -19.77 0.90
C PHE A 28 6.64 -19.77 0.52
N TYR A 29 5.98 -18.61 0.59
CA TYR A 29 4.54 -18.54 0.35
C TYR A 29 4.18 -18.70 -1.11
N ARG A 30 4.91 -18.07 -2.02
CA ARG A 30 4.67 -18.14 -3.46
C ARG A 30 5.17 -19.46 -4.07
N ASP A 31 6.43 -19.82 -3.81
CA ASP A 31 7.11 -20.87 -4.57
C ASP A 31 7.00 -22.23 -3.87
N THR A 32 7.08 -22.29 -2.54
CA THR A 32 6.97 -23.53 -1.76
C THR A 32 5.52 -23.91 -1.53
N LEU A 33 4.69 -23.00 -1.04
CA LEU A 33 3.27 -23.27 -0.78
C LEU A 33 2.39 -23.08 -2.02
N GLY A 34 2.90 -22.45 -3.08
CA GLY A 34 2.16 -22.22 -4.31
C GLY A 34 1.00 -21.24 -4.19
N LEU A 35 1.01 -20.37 -3.17
CA LEU A 35 -0.05 -19.39 -2.99
C LEU A 35 0.15 -18.21 -3.97
N PRO A 36 -0.85 -17.85 -4.79
CA PRO A 36 -0.75 -16.72 -5.68
C PRO A 36 -0.50 -15.42 -4.92
N LEU A 37 0.50 -14.64 -5.35
CA LEU A 37 0.65 -13.26 -4.93
C LEU A 37 -0.40 -12.43 -5.66
N VAL A 38 -1.28 -11.76 -4.91
CA VAL A 38 -2.47 -11.10 -5.48
C VAL A 38 -2.44 -9.59 -5.33
N HIS A 39 -1.70 -9.06 -4.34
CA HIS A 39 -1.65 -7.63 -4.11
C HIS A 39 -0.38 -7.23 -3.34
N THR A 40 0.08 -6.00 -3.54
CA THR A 40 1.14 -5.36 -2.74
C THR A 40 0.89 -3.86 -2.65
N ILE A 41 0.97 -3.33 -1.43
CA ILE A 41 1.03 -1.90 -1.16
C ILE A 41 2.49 -1.55 -0.90
N SER A 42 3.00 -0.54 -1.59
CA SER A 42 4.30 0.07 -1.31
C SER A 42 4.06 1.52 -0.93
N ALA A 43 4.38 1.90 0.31
CA ALA A 43 4.00 3.21 0.81
C ALA A 43 5.03 3.79 1.77
N ARG A 44 5.06 5.12 1.82
CA ARG A 44 5.65 5.84 2.96
C ARG A 44 4.80 5.59 4.20
N GLY A 45 5.44 5.57 5.37
CA GLY A 45 4.73 5.51 6.63
C GLY A 45 3.68 6.62 6.75
N TRP A 46 2.51 6.29 7.28
CA TRP A 46 1.47 7.24 7.65
C TRP A 46 1.12 7.11 9.14
N GLY A 47 0.55 8.15 9.72
CA GLY A 47 0.28 8.20 11.15
C GLY A 47 1.37 8.94 11.92
N PRO A 48 1.92 8.40 13.03
CA PRO A 48 3.01 9.00 13.78
C PRO A 48 4.27 9.22 12.91
N GLU A 49 5.04 10.27 13.17
CA GLU A 49 6.29 10.56 12.44
C GLU A 49 7.32 9.41 12.49
N SER A 50 7.24 8.56 13.53
CA SER A 50 8.10 7.39 13.68
C SER A 50 7.67 6.18 12.87
N HIS A 51 6.56 6.23 12.13
CA HIS A 51 6.10 5.08 11.34
C HIS A 51 7.00 4.91 10.11
N PRO A 52 7.69 3.75 9.96
CA PRO A 52 8.62 3.53 8.86
C PRO A 52 7.90 3.33 7.52
N ASP A 53 8.64 3.49 6.43
CA ASP A 53 8.22 3.08 5.10
C ASP A 53 8.07 1.55 5.05
N PHE A 54 7.16 1.05 4.22
CA PHE A 54 6.86 -0.37 4.22
C PHE A 54 6.36 -0.91 2.89
N LEU A 55 6.46 -2.24 2.79
CA LEU A 55 5.71 -3.07 1.86
C LEU A 55 4.67 -3.88 2.63
N HIS A 56 3.46 -4.00 2.10
CA HIS A 56 2.41 -4.88 2.62
C HIS A 56 1.89 -5.73 1.47
N PHE A 57 2.17 -7.02 1.48
CA PHE A 57 1.94 -7.93 0.36
C PHE A 57 1.09 -9.13 0.78
N PHE A 58 0.25 -9.61 -0.16
CA PHE A 58 -0.85 -10.52 0.09
C PHE A 58 -0.78 -11.75 -0.80
N PHE A 59 -0.89 -12.92 -0.21
CA PHE A 59 -1.04 -14.18 -0.91
C PHE A 59 -2.47 -14.69 -0.74
N ASP A 60 -3.09 -15.14 -1.84
CA ASP A 60 -4.41 -15.76 -1.80
C ASP A 60 -4.34 -17.06 -1.00
N SER A 61 -5.11 -17.16 0.08
CA SER A 61 -5.22 -18.36 0.92
C SER A 61 -6.46 -19.18 0.63
N GLY A 62 -7.22 -18.81 -0.41
CA GLY A 62 -8.47 -19.44 -0.79
C GLY A 62 -9.71 -18.86 -0.10
N ASN A 63 -10.88 -19.17 -0.64
CA ASN A 63 -12.18 -18.71 -0.14
C ASN A 63 -12.30 -17.18 0.03
N GLY A 64 -11.56 -16.40 -0.77
CA GLY A 64 -11.56 -14.95 -0.68
C GLY A 64 -10.76 -14.37 0.49
N SER A 65 -10.01 -15.20 1.21
CA SER A 65 -9.12 -14.76 2.28
C SER A 65 -7.67 -14.70 1.83
N THR A 66 -6.87 -13.84 2.46
CA THR A 66 -5.44 -13.71 2.17
C THR A 66 -4.59 -13.81 3.43
N ILE A 67 -3.33 -14.26 3.25
CA ILE A 67 -2.26 -14.14 4.24
C ILE A 67 -1.38 -12.99 3.81
N ALA A 68 -1.17 -12.02 4.70
CA ALA A 68 -0.46 -10.80 4.41
C ALA A 68 0.77 -10.60 5.30
N PHE A 69 1.75 -9.86 4.77
CA PHE A 69 2.98 -9.54 5.49
C PHE A 69 3.31 -8.07 5.37
N PHE A 70 3.73 -7.48 6.50
CA PHE A 70 4.39 -6.19 6.53
C PHE A 70 5.90 -6.37 6.54
N TYR A 71 6.59 -5.68 5.65
CA TYR A 71 8.02 -5.52 5.66
C TYR A 71 8.35 -4.04 5.86
N TYR A 72 8.87 -3.70 7.03
CA TYR A 72 9.24 -2.35 7.40
C TYR A 72 10.69 -2.07 7.00
N LEU A 73 10.91 -1.04 6.17
CA LEU A 73 12.23 -0.70 5.64
C LEU A 73 13.10 -0.08 6.74
N GLY A 74 14.31 -0.60 6.89
CA GLY A 74 15.26 -0.09 7.87
C GLY A 74 15.00 -0.44 9.32
N GLU A 75 13.89 -1.12 9.63
CA GLU A 75 13.54 -1.46 11.01
C GLU A 75 14.20 -2.76 11.47
N PRO A 76 14.86 -2.75 12.65
CA PRO A 76 15.43 -3.96 13.23
C PRO A 76 14.33 -4.88 13.76
N ARG A 77 14.58 -6.19 13.71
CA ARG A 77 13.68 -7.16 14.33
C ARG A 77 13.66 -6.95 15.85
N PRO A 78 12.50 -6.77 16.49
CA PRO A 78 12.38 -6.75 17.94
C PRO A 78 12.83 -8.09 18.56
N GLN A 79 13.56 -8.05 19.65
CA GLN A 79 13.99 -9.26 20.37
C GLN A 79 12.82 -9.91 21.12
N GLU A 80 11.99 -9.07 21.75
CA GLU A 80 10.80 -9.49 22.48
C GLU A 80 9.62 -8.58 22.12
N ARG A 81 8.42 -9.17 22.11
CA ARG A 81 7.18 -8.44 21.87
C ARG A 81 6.15 -8.81 22.93
N PRO A 82 5.58 -7.85 23.67
CA PRO A 82 4.49 -8.09 24.57
C PRO A 82 3.20 -8.46 23.79
N LEU A 83 2.24 -9.09 24.44
CA LEU A 83 0.91 -9.33 23.89
C LEU A 83 0.10 -8.04 23.69
N MET A 84 0.33 -7.07 24.59
CA MET A 84 -0.24 -5.72 24.50
C MET A 84 0.78 -4.76 23.93
N PRO A 85 0.40 -3.75 23.13
CA PRO A 85 1.32 -2.76 22.64
C PRO A 85 1.91 -1.97 23.82
N PRO A 86 3.25 -1.80 23.87
CA PRO A 86 3.89 -1.00 24.91
C PRO A 86 3.61 0.49 24.78
N THR A 87 3.25 0.93 23.58
CA THR A 87 2.81 2.29 23.26
C THR A 87 1.57 2.24 22.36
N PRO A 88 0.72 3.28 22.36
CA PRO A 88 -0.46 3.34 21.47
C PRO A 88 -0.12 3.24 19.99
N ASP A 89 1.07 3.72 19.58
CA ASP A 89 1.50 3.82 18.18
C ASP A 89 2.52 2.73 17.81
N ASP A 90 2.43 1.54 18.41
CA ASP A 90 3.33 0.44 18.10
C ASP A 90 2.97 -0.23 16.78
N HIS A 91 3.50 0.29 15.68
CA HIS A 91 3.24 -0.21 14.32
C HIS A 91 3.57 -1.70 14.13
N VAL A 92 4.60 -2.21 14.80
CA VAL A 92 4.98 -3.63 14.69
C VAL A 92 3.96 -4.53 15.39
N PHE A 93 3.43 -4.08 16.53
CA PHE A 93 2.36 -4.80 17.22
C PHE A 93 1.07 -4.75 16.41
N ASP A 94 0.70 -3.57 15.90
CA ASP A 94 -0.53 -3.35 15.12
C ASP A 94 -0.49 -4.00 13.74
N ALA A 95 0.72 -4.28 13.21
CA ALA A 95 0.88 -5.10 12.01
C ALA A 95 0.36 -6.54 12.18
N THR A 96 0.23 -7.03 13.42
CA THR A 96 -0.39 -8.32 13.72
C THR A 96 -1.86 -8.12 14.05
N HIS A 97 -2.72 -8.12 13.03
CA HIS A 97 -4.15 -7.94 13.20
C HIS A 97 -4.97 -8.95 12.40
N THR A 98 -6.25 -9.03 12.73
CA THR A 98 -7.24 -9.79 11.98
C THR A 98 -8.25 -8.83 11.39
N ALA A 99 -8.46 -8.90 10.08
CA ALA A 99 -9.48 -8.16 9.38
C ALA A 99 -10.68 -9.05 9.06
N TRP A 100 -11.89 -8.57 9.37
CA TRP A 100 -13.14 -9.23 9.01
C TRP A 100 -13.84 -8.47 7.90
N LEU A 101 -14.26 -9.21 6.89
CA LEU A 101 -15.01 -8.65 5.77
C LEU A 101 -16.47 -8.41 6.17
N THR A 102 -17.00 -7.26 5.77
CA THR A 102 -18.43 -6.95 5.80
C THR A 102 -18.95 -6.69 4.39
N ASP A 103 -20.28 -6.83 4.20
CA ASP A 103 -20.86 -6.89 2.85
C ASP A 103 -21.04 -5.52 2.18
N SER A 104 -21.04 -4.42 2.94
CA SER A 104 -21.27 -3.08 2.38
C SER A 104 -20.72 -1.95 3.26
N ALA A 105 -20.57 -0.77 2.67
CA ALA A 105 -20.16 0.44 3.38
C ALA A 105 -21.18 0.83 4.48
N GLU A 106 -22.47 0.61 4.25
CA GLU A 106 -23.50 0.85 5.27
C GLU A 106 -23.30 -0.08 6.47
N GLN A 107 -22.95 -1.34 6.25
CA GLN A 107 -22.63 -2.27 7.33
C GLN A 107 -21.35 -1.86 8.07
N LEU A 108 -20.34 -1.39 7.36
CA LEU A 108 -19.09 -0.89 7.98
C LEU A 108 -19.40 0.26 8.96
N LEU A 109 -20.21 1.24 8.53
CA LEU A 109 -20.64 2.34 9.38
C LEU A 109 -21.52 1.87 10.55
N ALA A 110 -22.44 0.93 10.30
CA ALA A 110 -23.28 0.34 11.35
C ALA A 110 -22.44 -0.41 12.41
N TRP A 111 -21.37 -1.08 12.01
CA TRP A 111 -20.40 -1.68 12.92
C TRP A 111 -19.69 -0.62 13.76
N LYS A 112 -19.23 0.46 13.14
CA LYS A 112 -18.62 1.58 13.84
C LYS A 112 -19.55 2.15 14.90
N ASP A 113 -20.77 2.54 14.52
CA ASP A 113 -21.76 3.13 15.41
C ASP A 113 -22.10 2.20 16.59
N MET A 114 -22.25 0.90 16.31
CA MET A 114 -22.54 -0.11 17.33
C MET A 114 -21.39 -0.27 18.33
N LEU A 115 -20.14 -0.30 17.86
CA LEU A 115 -18.96 -0.43 18.72
C LEU A 115 -18.79 0.82 19.60
N GLU A 116 -18.93 2.02 19.03
CA GLU A 116 -18.86 3.29 19.75
C GLU A 116 -19.97 3.39 20.82
N ALA A 117 -21.20 2.97 20.49
CA ALA A 117 -22.31 2.92 21.44
C ALA A 117 -22.05 1.96 22.62
N LYS A 118 -21.19 0.97 22.44
CA LYS A 118 -20.73 0.05 23.50
C LYS A 118 -19.47 0.53 24.22
N GLY A 119 -18.99 1.73 23.92
CA GLY A 119 -17.82 2.33 24.56
C GLY A 119 -16.49 1.82 24.02
N VAL A 120 -16.47 1.18 22.85
CA VAL A 120 -15.24 0.79 22.15
C VAL A 120 -14.72 2.01 21.38
N GLU A 121 -13.45 2.34 21.55
CA GLU A 121 -12.78 3.38 20.76
C GLU A 121 -12.53 2.83 19.34
N VAL A 122 -13.11 3.48 18.33
CA VAL A 122 -13.03 3.07 16.92
C VAL A 122 -12.41 4.21 16.11
N SER A 123 -11.51 3.87 15.19
CA SER A 123 -10.91 4.84 14.27
C SER A 123 -11.97 5.52 13.37
N SER A 124 -11.61 6.64 12.76
CA SER A 124 -12.30 7.09 11.55
C SER A 124 -12.14 6.03 10.45
N THR A 125 -13.06 6.02 9.48
CA THR A 125 -12.91 5.16 8.30
C THR A 125 -11.63 5.53 7.55
N THR A 126 -10.86 4.51 7.16
CA THR A 126 -9.62 4.64 6.39
C THR A 126 -9.78 3.92 5.07
N GLN A 127 -9.78 4.68 3.98
CA GLN A 127 -9.82 4.12 2.64
C GLN A 127 -8.41 3.84 2.14
N HIS A 128 -8.12 2.56 1.91
CA HIS A 128 -6.96 2.07 1.18
C HIS A 128 -7.25 1.98 -0.33
N GLU A 129 -6.38 1.33 -1.11
CA GLU A 129 -6.58 1.20 -2.55
C GLU A 129 -7.82 0.36 -2.90
N VAL A 130 -8.00 -0.77 -2.25
CA VAL A 130 -9.03 -1.78 -2.59
C VAL A 130 -10.06 -2.03 -1.50
N ILE A 131 -9.86 -1.48 -0.31
CA ILE A 131 -10.73 -1.64 0.86
C ILE A 131 -10.94 -0.32 1.60
N GLU A 132 -12.01 -0.24 2.37
CA GLU A 132 -12.22 0.78 3.39
C GLU A 132 -12.48 0.10 4.73
N SER A 133 -11.85 0.61 5.79
CA SER A 133 -11.75 -0.10 7.07
C SER A 133 -12.00 0.79 8.26
N ILE A 134 -12.40 0.17 9.36
CA ILE A 134 -12.37 0.71 10.73
C ILE A 134 -11.50 -0.18 11.60
N TYR A 135 -10.83 0.43 12.58
CA TYR A 135 -9.88 -0.25 13.46
C TYR A 135 -10.25 -0.04 14.91
N PHE A 136 -10.06 -1.07 15.73
CA PHE A 136 -10.30 -1.01 17.18
C PHE A 136 -9.47 -2.11 17.87
N ARG A 137 -9.48 -2.10 19.23
CA ARG A 137 -8.81 -3.13 20.01
C ARG A 137 -9.82 -3.98 20.77
N ASP A 138 -9.51 -5.25 20.89
CA ASP A 138 -10.24 -6.14 21.79
C ASP A 138 -9.82 -5.90 23.27
N PRO A 139 -10.49 -6.50 24.28
CA PRO A 139 -10.11 -6.38 25.68
C PRO A 139 -8.69 -6.89 26.01
N ASN A 140 -8.07 -7.69 25.15
CA ASN A 140 -6.69 -8.15 25.28
C ASN A 140 -5.69 -7.22 24.61
N GLY A 141 -6.17 -6.17 23.89
CA GLY A 141 -5.35 -5.24 23.13
C GLY A 141 -5.01 -5.70 21.73
N TYR A 142 -5.52 -6.82 21.25
CA TYR A 142 -5.35 -7.22 19.86
C TYR A 142 -6.01 -6.19 18.93
N PHE A 143 -5.26 -5.82 17.90
CA PHE A 143 -5.74 -4.89 16.89
C PHE A 143 -6.66 -5.62 15.92
N ILE A 144 -7.85 -5.08 15.75
CA ILE A 144 -8.92 -5.68 14.93
C ILE A 144 -9.33 -4.67 13.86
N GLU A 145 -9.58 -5.20 12.69
CA GLU A 145 -10.07 -4.47 11.53
C GLU A 145 -11.42 -5.06 11.08
N ILE A 146 -12.38 -4.19 10.76
CA ILE A 146 -13.53 -4.56 9.93
C ILE A 146 -13.41 -3.78 8.64
N THR A 147 -13.53 -4.48 7.52
CA THR A 147 -13.26 -3.93 6.19
C THR A 147 -14.39 -4.24 5.20
N VAL A 148 -14.54 -3.38 4.21
CA VAL A 148 -15.39 -3.59 3.04
C VAL A 148 -14.54 -3.47 1.77
N LYS A 149 -14.78 -4.34 0.79
CA LYS A 149 -14.13 -4.23 -0.51
C LYS A 149 -14.70 -3.05 -1.29
N LEU A 150 -13.83 -2.24 -1.86
CA LEU A 150 -14.18 -1.16 -2.79
C LEU A 150 -14.22 -1.65 -4.23
N ARG A 151 -13.43 -2.66 -4.53
CA ARG A 151 -13.39 -3.37 -5.82
C ARG A 151 -12.77 -4.76 -5.68
N GLU A 152 -13.00 -5.59 -6.66
CA GLU A 152 -12.28 -6.86 -6.80
C GLU A 152 -10.85 -6.64 -7.31
N LEU A 153 -9.94 -7.54 -6.93
CA LEU A 153 -8.58 -7.56 -7.45
C LEU A 153 -8.58 -7.98 -8.93
N GLN A 154 -7.78 -7.30 -9.74
CA GLN A 154 -7.63 -7.53 -11.16
C GLN A 154 -6.28 -8.21 -11.45
N PRO A 155 -6.08 -8.81 -12.63
CA PRO A 155 -4.78 -9.36 -13.02
C PRO A 155 -3.62 -8.33 -12.97
N LEU A 156 -3.95 -7.04 -13.13
CA LEU A 156 -2.97 -5.96 -13.02
C LEU A 156 -2.46 -5.81 -11.58
N ASP A 157 -3.30 -5.99 -10.54
CA ASP A 157 -2.87 -5.93 -9.14
C ASP A 157 -1.79 -6.98 -8.86
N ALA A 158 -1.99 -8.22 -9.33
CA ALA A 158 -1.02 -9.29 -9.15
C ALA A 158 0.29 -9.03 -9.90
N ARG A 159 0.21 -8.48 -11.13
CA ARG A 159 1.40 -8.09 -11.91
C ARG A 159 2.15 -6.95 -11.23
N ASP A 160 1.45 -5.94 -10.76
CA ASP A 160 2.01 -4.80 -10.05
C ASP A 160 2.71 -5.23 -8.76
N ALA A 161 2.05 -6.11 -7.99
CA ALA A 161 2.61 -6.71 -6.79
C ALA A 161 3.92 -7.46 -7.07
N ALA A 162 3.95 -8.31 -8.10
CA ALA A 162 5.15 -9.06 -8.47
C ALA A 162 6.32 -8.12 -8.82
N LEU A 163 6.08 -7.09 -9.62
CA LEU A 163 7.10 -6.10 -9.99
C LEU A 163 7.60 -5.29 -8.79
N THR A 164 6.71 -4.93 -7.87
CA THR A 164 7.09 -4.21 -6.64
C THR A 164 8.01 -5.05 -5.77
N LEU A 165 7.68 -6.33 -5.57
CA LEU A 165 8.51 -7.22 -4.76
C LEU A 165 9.84 -7.56 -5.44
N GLU A 166 9.87 -7.72 -6.75
CA GLU A 166 11.11 -7.88 -7.53
C GLU A 166 12.01 -6.66 -7.35
N ALA A 167 11.46 -5.46 -7.50
CA ALA A 167 12.19 -4.20 -7.30
C ALA A 167 12.76 -4.09 -5.87
N ALA A 168 11.96 -4.46 -4.86
CA ALA A 168 12.41 -4.44 -3.47
C ALA A 168 13.57 -5.41 -3.22
N ILE A 169 13.51 -6.63 -3.75
CA ILE A 169 14.58 -7.62 -3.65
C ILE A 169 15.86 -7.11 -4.33
N MET A 170 15.73 -6.50 -5.51
CA MET A 170 16.89 -5.93 -6.22
C MET A 170 17.51 -4.76 -5.45
N ALA A 171 16.67 -3.87 -4.91
CA ALA A 171 17.15 -2.75 -4.08
C ALA A 171 17.91 -3.25 -2.84
N GLU A 172 17.39 -4.27 -2.14
CA GLU A 172 18.08 -4.91 -1.02
C GLU A 172 19.43 -5.52 -1.43
N GLN A 173 19.47 -6.22 -2.55
CA GLN A 173 20.71 -6.82 -3.02
C GLN A 173 21.77 -5.76 -3.32
N ILE A 174 21.41 -4.68 -4.02
CA ILE A 174 22.32 -3.56 -4.32
C ILE A 174 22.81 -2.92 -3.00
N ALA A 175 21.94 -2.69 -2.05
CA ALA A 175 22.32 -2.13 -0.76
C ALA A 175 23.28 -3.04 0.00
N ASN A 176 23.01 -4.35 0.05
CA ASN A 176 23.84 -5.34 0.73
C ASN A 176 25.23 -5.45 0.10
N ASP A 177 25.36 -5.38 -1.24
CA ASP A 177 26.64 -5.40 -1.95
C ASP A 177 27.54 -4.21 -1.57
N HIS A 178 26.92 -3.11 -1.07
CA HIS A 178 27.61 -1.93 -0.57
C HIS A 178 27.64 -1.85 0.98
N ALA A 179 27.39 -2.96 1.68
CA ALA A 179 27.28 -3.03 3.14
C ALA A 179 26.28 -2.03 3.74
N GLY A 180 25.25 -1.71 2.98
CA GLY A 180 24.15 -0.82 3.35
C GLY A 180 22.83 -1.56 3.60
N GLN A 181 21.77 -0.79 3.76
CA GLN A 181 20.39 -1.27 3.96
C GLN A 181 19.42 -0.31 3.27
N VAL A 182 18.40 -0.85 2.64
CA VAL A 182 17.28 -0.03 2.12
C VAL A 182 16.50 0.54 3.30
N ARG A 183 16.34 1.86 3.35
CA ARG A 183 15.64 2.57 4.43
C ARG A 183 14.42 3.33 3.96
N GLU A 184 14.42 3.75 2.69
CA GLU A 184 13.38 4.58 2.11
C GLU A 184 12.72 3.84 0.95
N ILE A 185 11.41 3.89 0.90
CA ILE A 185 10.60 3.25 -0.15
C ILE A 185 10.89 3.82 -1.53
N ASP A 186 11.37 5.06 -1.61
CA ASP A 186 11.74 5.73 -2.86
C ASP A 186 12.72 4.88 -3.68
N THR A 187 13.67 4.20 -3.01
CA THR A 187 14.61 3.29 -3.66
C THR A 187 13.89 2.14 -4.37
N VAL A 188 12.86 1.58 -3.75
CA VAL A 188 12.04 0.51 -4.35
C VAL A 188 11.24 1.05 -5.53
N TRP A 189 10.64 2.22 -5.41
CA TRP A 189 9.88 2.85 -6.48
C TRP A 189 10.78 3.19 -7.69
N GLN A 190 11.98 3.68 -7.45
CA GLN A 190 12.98 3.95 -8.49
C GLN A 190 13.43 2.66 -9.19
N GLU A 191 13.68 1.61 -8.43
CA GLU A 191 14.04 0.30 -9.00
C GLU A 191 12.90 -0.26 -9.86
N LYS A 192 11.65 -0.14 -9.40
CA LYS A 192 10.48 -0.55 -10.18
C LYS A 192 10.34 0.28 -11.46
N GLY A 193 10.57 1.59 -11.39
CA GLY A 193 10.60 2.45 -12.57
C GLY A 193 11.65 2.00 -13.59
N ARG A 194 12.85 1.60 -13.13
CA ARG A 194 13.90 1.03 -14.00
C ARG A 194 13.48 -0.30 -14.63
N LEU A 195 12.89 -1.20 -13.87
CA LEU A 195 12.39 -2.49 -14.38
C LEU A 195 11.35 -2.28 -15.48
N LEU A 196 10.35 -1.42 -15.24
CA LEU A 196 9.31 -1.12 -16.23
C LEU A 196 9.89 -0.46 -17.48
N SER A 197 10.78 0.51 -17.31
CA SER A 197 11.45 1.18 -18.43
C SER A 197 12.25 0.18 -19.27
N GLY A 198 12.99 -0.72 -18.63
CA GLY A 198 13.76 -1.78 -19.30
C GLY A 198 12.87 -2.76 -20.05
N GLN A 199 11.76 -3.22 -19.45
CA GLN A 199 10.79 -4.11 -20.09
C GLN A 199 10.13 -3.47 -21.32
N CYS A 200 9.94 -2.15 -21.32
CA CYS A 200 9.34 -1.41 -22.44
C CYS A 200 10.35 -0.94 -23.47
N GLY A 201 11.66 -1.08 -23.20
CA GLY A 201 12.72 -0.53 -24.04
C GLY A 201 12.71 0.99 -24.15
N ILE A 202 12.22 1.69 -23.11
CA ILE A 202 12.15 3.15 -23.03
C ILE A 202 13.15 3.68 -22.01
N LYS A 203 13.48 4.97 -22.16
CA LYS A 203 14.21 5.72 -21.14
C LYS A 203 13.35 6.91 -20.74
N CYS A 204 13.15 7.10 -19.44
CA CYS A 204 12.48 8.30 -18.95
C CYS A 204 13.30 9.54 -19.37
N GLU A 205 12.63 10.53 -19.98
CA GLU A 205 13.25 11.76 -20.51
C GLU A 205 13.23 12.91 -19.51
N GLY A 206 13.03 12.61 -18.24
CA GLY A 206 12.93 13.58 -17.14
C GLY A 206 12.27 12.95 -15.93
N PRO A 207 11.84 13.76 -14.96
CA PRO A 207 11.05 13.26 -13.83
C PRO A 207 9.75 12.64 -14.33
N GLY A 208 9.44 11.45 -13.85
CA GLY A 208 8.29 10.68 -14.31
C GLY A 208 7.76 9.71 -13.26
N ILE A 209 6.53 9.30 -13.44
CA ILE A 209 5.91 8.25 -12.64
C ILE A 209 5.18 7.26 -13.54
N PHE A 210 5.30 5.98 -13.23
CA PHE A 210 4.42 4.95 -13.74
C PHE A 210 3.18 4.87 -12.84
N VAL A 211 2.01 4.93 -13.45
CA VAL A 211 0.72 4.88 -12.75
C VAL A 211 -0.04 3.65 -13.22
N PRO A 212 -0.37 2.70 -12.33
CA PRO A 212 -1.19 1.55 -12.69
C PRO A 212 -2.57 2.03 -13.22
N ALA A 213 -3.07 1.37 -14.27
CA ALA A 213 -4.38 1.68 -14.86
C ALA A 213 -5.51 1.10 -14.01
N LEU A 214 -5.52 1.46 -12.73
CA LEU A 214 -6.50 1.08 -11.72
C LEU A 214 -7.34 2.29 -11.33
N VAL A 215 -8.58 2.04 -10.92
CA VAL A 215 -9.59 3.11 -10.71
C VAL A 215 -9.17 4.12 -9.65
N GLU A 216 -8.48 3.70 -8.61
CA GLU A 216 -8.01 4.56 -7.51
C GLU A 216 -6.96 5.58 -7.95
N PHE A 217 -6.26 5.34 -9.04
CA PHE A 217 -5.24 6.24 -9.61
C PHE A 217 -5.74 7.01 -10.83
N ALA A 218 -7.00 6.82 -11.27
CA ALA A 218 -7.53 7.44 -12.49
C ALA A 218 -7.43 8.98 -12.46
N SER A 219 -7.70 9.59 -11.30
CA SER A 219 -7.63 11.06 -11.15
C SER A 219 -6.22 11.62 -11.37
N VAL A 220 -5.17 10.85 -11.08
CA VAL A 220 -3.78 11.24 -11.34
C VAL A 220 -3.52 11.35 -12.84
N VAL A 221 -3.94 10.33 -13.59
CA VAL A 221 -3.80 10.30 -15.05
C VAL A 221 -4.64 11.40 -15.71
N ASP A 222 -5.86 11.61 -15.24
CA ASP A 222 -6.75 12.62 -15.78
C ASP A 222 -6.24 14.05 -15.50
N ALA A 223 -5.75 14.32 -14.30
CA ALA A 223 -5.11 15.60 -13.98
C ALA A 223 -3.87 15.84 -14.85
N ALA A 224 -3.03 14.82 -15.04
CA ALA A 224 -1.86 14.93 -15.89
C ALA A 224 -2.21 15.22 -17.36
N ARG A 225 -3.27 14.64 -17.91
CA ARG A 225 -3.75 14.90 -19.27
C ARG A 225 -4.26 16.33 -19.50
N HIS A 226 -4.70 17.00 -18.43
CA HIS A 226 -5.16 18.38 -18.48
C HIS A 226 -4.03 19.40 -18.27
N ASN A 227 -2.83 18.96 -17.91
CA ASN A 227 -1.67 19.81 -17.76
C ASN A 227 -0.79 19.73 -19.03
N SER A 228 -0.63 20.87 -19.73
CA SER A 228 0.14 20.94 -20.98
C SER A 228 1.65 20.74 -20.82
N GLU A 229 2.17 20.81 -19.59
CA GLU A 229 3.58 20.59 -19.28
C GLU A 229 3.92 19.11 -19.10
N TYR A 230 2.87 18.24 -19.00
CA TYR A 230 3.03 16.82 -18.76
C TYR A 230 2.76 16.02 -20.03
N ARG A 231 3.56 14.98 -20.21
CA ARG A 231 3.36 13.98 -21.26
C ARG A 231 2.79 12.72 -20.61
N VAL A 232 1.69 12.25 -21.16
CA VAL A 232 1.05 10.99 -20.72
C VAL A 232 1.11 9.98 -21.84
N SER A 233 1.75 8.86 -21.59
CA SER A 233 1.86 7.73 -22.54
C SER A 233 1.45 6.42 -21.86
N GLN A 234 1.31 5.35 -22.62
CA GLN A 234 1.04 4.01 -22.12
C GLN A 234 2.04 3.00 -22.70
N PRO A 235 3.29 3.01 -22.23
CA PRO A 235 4.37 2.20 -22.80
C PRO A 235 4.24 0.71 -22.49
N SER A 236 3.52 0.35 -21.45
CA SER A 236 3.27 -1.04 -21.00
C SER A 236 1.79 -1.29 -20.80
N PRO A 237 1.25 -2.45 -21.16
CA PRO A 237 -0.12 -2.80 -20.80
C PRO A 237 -0.35 -2.64 -19.32
N GLY A 238 -1.39 -1.87 -18.95
CA GLY A 238 -1.77 -1.62 -17.57
C GLY A 238 -1.01 -0.51 -16.86
N TYR A 239 -0.06 0.20 -17.51
CA TYR A 239 0.63 1.33 -16.90
C TYR A 239 0.62 2.56 -17.79
N PHE A 240 0.26 3.69 -17.23
CA PHE A 240 0.54 5.00 -17.79
C PHE A 240 1.91 5.47 -17.31
N LEU A 241 2.63 6.16 -18.17
CA LEU A 241 3.82 6.93 -17.81
C LEU A 241 3.48 8.41 -17.94
N ILE A 242 3.66 9.15 -16.86
CA ILE A 242 3.50 10.61 -16.80
C ILE A 242 4.89 11.20 -16.62
N GLU A 243 5.29 12.10 -17.51
CA GLU A 243 6.61 12.72 -17.51
C GLU A 243 6.51 14.24 -17.66
N SER A 244 7.52 14.96 -17.17
CA SER A 244 7.73 16.38 -17.40
C SER A 244 9.17 16.66 -17.81
N ASN A 245 9.40 17.78 -18.46
CA ASN A 245 10.76 18.25 -18.78
C ASN A 245 11.43 18.99 -17.61
N GLU A 246 10.67 19.46 -16.62
CA GLU A 246 11.16 20.22 -15.47
C GLU A 246 10.88 19.50 -14.16
N ALA A 247 9.64 19.48 -13.72
CA ALA A 247 9.19 18.83 -12.50
C ALA A 247 7.78 18.28 -12.67
N LEU A 248 7.43 17.23 -11.92
CA LEU A 248 6.05 16.79 -11.74
C LEU A 248 5.57 17.24 -10.37
N GLU A 249 4.42 17.88 -10.31
CA GLU A 249 3.80 18.34 -9.07
C GLU A 249 2.35 17.88 -9.02
N PHE A 250 1.95 17.34 -7.89
CA PHE A 250 0.57 16.92 -7.64
C PHE A 250 0.10 17.45 -6.29
N ASN A 251 -1.20 17.74 -6.23
CA ASN A 251 -1.88 18.10 -4.99
C ASN A 251 -2.94 17.06 -4.65
N ARG A 252 -2.82 16.44 -3.48
CA ARG A 252 -3.71 15.37 -3.04
C ARG A 252 -5.18 15.76 -3.06
N ARG A 253 -5.50 16.98 -2.61
CA ARG A 253 -6.89 17.46 -2.50
C ARG A 253 -7.51 17.71 -3.85
N GLU A 254 -6.74 18.26 -4.78
CA GLU A 254 -7.17 18.48 -6.16
C GLU A 254 -7.41 17.15 -6.89
N LEU A 255 -6.59 16.14 -6.60
CA LEU A 255 -6.78 14.79 -7.11
C LEU A 255 -7.91 14.03 -6.41
N GLY A 256 -8.41 14.51 -5.26
CA GLY A 256 -9.42 13.81 -4.45
C GLY A 256 -8.91 12.53 -3.78
N LEU A 257 -7.58 12.33 -3.72
CA LEU A 257 -6.99 11.12 -3.17
C LEU A 257 -7.13 11.05 -1.65
N LYS A 258 -7.47 9.88 -1.15
CA LYS A 258 -7.45 9.58 0.28
C LYS A 258 -6.00 9.44 0.77
N PRO A 259 -5.73 9.71 2.06
CA PRO A 259 -4.36 9.70 2.59
C PRO A 259 -3.59 8.41 2.29
N ALA A 260 -4.18 7.23 2.49
CA ALA A 260 -3.48 5.97 2.27
C ALA A 260 -3.09 5.76 0.79
N VAL A 261 -3.99 6.08 -0.15
CA VAL A 261 -3.70 6.04 -1.59
C VAL A 261 -2.64 7.08 -1.97
N TRP A 262 -2.69 8.26 -1.36
CA TRP A 262 -1.71 9.32 -1.59
C TRP A 262 -0.29 8.90 -1.22
N TYR A 263 -0.10 8.29 -0.05
CA TYR A 263 1.21 7.83 0.38
C TYR A 263 1.74 6.64 -0.43
N GLY A 264 0.89 5.96 -1.20
CA GLY A 264 1.24 4.93 -2.18
C GLY A 264 1.28 5.43 -3.63
N LEU A 265 1.26 6.74 -3.89
CA LEU A 265 1.16 7.33 -5.24
C LEU A 265 2.18 6.79 -6.24
N PHE A 266 3.36 6.41 -5.78
CA PHE A 266 4.47 5.93 -6.60
C PHE A 266 4.55 4.40 -6.68
N THR A 267 3.51 3.70 -6.21
CA THR A 267 3.49 2.23 -6.25
C THR A 267 3.76 1.67 -7.65
N GLY A 268 3.36 2.38 -8.71
CA GLY A 268 3.64 1.98 -10.09
C GLY A 268 5.09 2.14 -10.55
N GLY A 269 5.90 2.93 -9.86
CA GLY A 269 7.31 3.19 -10.16
C GLY A 269 7.64 4.66 -10.38
N LEU A 270 8.87 5.02 -10.06
CA LEU A 270 9.39 6.39 -10.07
C LEU A 270 10.58 6.52 -11.01
N CYS A 271 10.58 7.58 -11.85
CA CYS A 271 11.73 8.07 -12.62
C CYS A 271 12.14 9.42 -12.05
N GLY A 272 13.37 9.54 -11.58
CA GLY A 272 13.85 10.74 -10.87
C GLY A 272 13.86 10.58 -9.35
N ARG A 273 13.81 11.69 -8.63
CA ARG A 273 13.78 11.71 -7.17
C ARG A 273 12.64 12.58 -6.64
N ILE A 274 12.16 12.24 -5.47
CA ILE A 274 11.18 13.05 -4.75
C ILE A 274 11.94 14.18 -4.05
N ASP A 275 11.57 15.43 -4.41
CA ASP A 275 12.12 16.63 -3.80
C ASP A 275 11.35 16.99 -2.52
N THR A 276 10.03 16.96 -2.60
CA THR A 276 9.13 17.16 -1.45
C THR A 276 7.96 16.17 -1.53
N PHE A 277 7.57 15.62 -0.37
CA PHE A 277 6.37 14.79 -0.24
C PHE A 277 5.77 14.97 1.15
N ASP A 278 4.65 15.66 1.22
CA ASP A 278 3.90 15.87 2.45
C ASP A 278 2.44 15.36 2.33
N LYS A 279 1.63 15.67 3.31
CA LYS A 279 0.22 15.22 3.36
C LYS A 279 -0.67 15.72 2.21
N ASP A 280 -0.27 16.80 1.53
CA ASP A 280 -1.09 17.44 0.52
C ASP A 280 -0.35 17.67 -0.82
N ARG A 281 0.99 17.70 -0.84
CA ARG A 281 1.78 18.03 -2.02
C ARG A 281 2.94 17.08 -2.23
N VAL A 282 3.25 16.85 -3.50
CA VAL A 282 4.46 16.15 -3.92
C VAL A 282 5.11 16.89 -5.09
N ARG A 283 6.42 16.89 -5.11
CA ARG A 283 7.24 17.39 -6.21
C ARG A 283 8.34 16.38 -6.55
N ILE A 284 8.43 16.05 -7.83
CA ILE A 284 9.41 15.12 -8.39
C ILE A 284 10.29 15.90 -9.35
N VAL A 285 11.58 15.67 -9.26
CA VAL A 285 12.59 16.34 -10.10
C VAL A 285 13.52 15.28 -10.71
N GLU A 286 14.32 15.69 -11.69
CA GLU A 286 15.36 14.85 -12.25
C GLU A 286 16.34 14.34 -11.17
N GLN A 287 16.98 13.22 -11.41
CA GLN A 287 17.88 12.56 -10.45
C GLN A 287 19.16 13.34 -10.21
#